data_201bff2f9cf8d4d95c7f2351c01ba9c3
#
_entry.id   201bff2f9cf8d4d95c7f2351c01ba9c3
#
_cell.length_a   1.000
_cell.length_b   1.000
_cell.length_c   1.000
_cell.angle_alpha   90.00
_cell.angle_beta   90.00
_cell.angle_gamma   90.00
#
_symmetry.space_group_name_H-M   'P 1'
#
loop_
_entity.id
_entity.type
_entity.pdbx_description
1 polymer ?
#
loop_
_entity_poly.entity_id
_entity_poly.type
_entity_poly.pdbx_seq_one_letter_code
_entity_poly.pdbx_strand_id
1 'polypeptide(L)'
;MKVVAGSALQLEQKTVKALDIEVVEYPLYLNGDPYPASMDMPQEAKDELRLLLKDKKNKVTTSGLREQDLIAAYSKSAKEKIITIHQAGKASTATQQVLKQVLTQHPEFDIEFVDAHHLTAAYTVIVQQVAEAVQNGMEFSELMEQVEYIRSNTRHIGAVYDLFYLYRTGRLGLTKAILGSAMKIIALLSSSKDPGVLVSIGKVKNYIQANNRFIQLLQDDMKQKEGKRVRAVISVIGPHFKEANDLKERLGKLEFPVQVEVHASNHSNMPHAGPDFYDLGYTIYDR
;
A
#
# COMPACT_ATOMS: atom_id res chain seq x y z
N MET A 1 9.41 -8.56 19.93
CA MET A 1 8.84 -7.36 19.27
C MET A 1 7.54 -7.72 18.57
N LYS A 2 6.59 -6.80 18.46
CA LYS A 2 5.30 -6.97 17.76
C LYS A 2 5.14 -5.96 16.64
N VAL A 3 4.67 -6.41 15.48
CA VAL A 3 4.36 -5.51 14.36
C VAL A 3 2.89 -5.15 14.40
N VAL A 4 2.60 -3.83 14.36
CA VAL A 4 1.26 -3.26 14.23
C VAL A 4 1.20 -2.47 12.91
N ALA A 5 0.14 -2.65 12.13
CA ALA A 5 0.02 -2.02 10.82
C ALA A 5 -1.42 -1.54 10.55
N GLY A 6 -1.57 -0.50 9.74
CA GLY A 6 -2.90 -0.09 9.27
C GLY A 6 -3.46 -1.01 8.18
N SER A 7 -4.78 -1.15 8.11
CA SER A 7 -5.46 -2.04 7.14
C SER A 7 -5.36 -1.61 5.66
N ALA A 8 -4.43 -0.71 5.34
CA ALA A 8 -4.04 -0.45 3.95
C ALA A 8 -3.17 -1.57 3.35
N LEU A 9 -2.84 -2.60 4.13
CA LEU A 9 -2.16 -3.82 3.70
C LEU A 9 -2.94 -4.58 2.64
N GLN A 10 -2.22 -5.14 1.67
CA GLN A 10 -2.77 -5.98 0.59
C GLN A 10 -2.42 -7.45 0.85
N LEU A 11 -2.67 -7.94 2.06
CA LEU A 11 -2.41 -9.32 2.45
C LEU A 11 -3.71 -10.06 2.74
N GLU A 12 -3.70 -11.35 2.48
CA GLU A 12 -4.76 -12.22 2.95
C GLU A 12 -4.63 -12.42 4.47
N GLN A 13 -5.75 -12.60 5.16
CA GLN A 13 -5.79 -12.79 6.60
C GLN A 13 -4.91 -13.95 7.10
N LYS A 14 -4.79 -15.02 6.29
CA LYS A 14 -3.90 -16.13 6.64
C LYS A 14 -2.43 -15.70 6.73
N THR A 15 -1.98 -14.80 5.83
CA THR A 15 -0.62 -14.26 5.83
C THR A 15 -0.41 -13.29 6.98
N VAL A 16 -1.40 -12.44 7.26
CA VAL A 16 -1.37 -11.52 8.42
C VAL A 16 -1.21 -12.31 9.73
N LYS A 17 -1.99 -13.39 9.89
CA LYS A 17 -1.87 -14.29 11.07
C LYS A 17 -0.55 -15.03 11.12
N ALA A 18 -0.07 -15.55 9.97
CA ALA A 18 1.20 -16.26 9.89
C ALA A 18 2.40 -15.36 10.23
N LEU A 19 2.33 -14.08 9.88
CA LEU A 19 3.35 -13.07 10.18
C LEU A 19 3.15 -12.39 11.54
N ASP A 20 2.16 -12.81 12.31
CA ASP A 20 1.81 -12.22 13.61
C ASP A 20 1.66 -10.69 13.59
N ILE A 21 1.05 -10.16 12.53
CA ILE A 21 0.79 -8.72 12.37
C ILE A 21 -0.53 -8.37 13.05
N GLU A 22 -0.51 -7.42 13.98
CA GLU A 22 -1.74 -6.81 14.50
C GLU A 22 -2.18 -5.70 13.55
N VAL A 23 -3.45 -5.74 13.10
CA VAL A 23 -3.96 -4.76 12.14
C VAL A 23 -4.96 -3.82 12.79
N VAL A 24 -4.78 -2.51 12.52
CA VAL A 24 -5.72 -1.45 12.92
C VAL A 24 -6.50 -1.00 11.69
N GLU A 25 -7.83 -1.05 11.77
CA GLU A 25 -8.71 -0.79 10.64
C GLU A 25 -8.89 0.71 10.35
N TYR A 26 -8.81 1.08 9.08
CA TYR A 26 -9.24 2.40 8.62
C TYR A 26 -10.77 2.44 8.52
N PRO A 27 -11.44 3.35 9.24
CA PRO A 27 -12.89 3.51 9.12
C PRO A 27 -13.30 3.92 7.69
N LEU A 28 -14.37 3.32 7.20
CA LEU A 28 -14.97 3.61 5.91
C LEU A 28 -16.34 4.26 6.09
N TYR A 29 -16.68 5.20 5.22
CA TYR A 29 -17.93 5.93 5.25
C TYR A 29 -18.56 5.96 3.85
N LEU A 30 -19.87 5.73 3.78
CA LEU A 30 -20.67 5.88 2.58
C LEU A 30 -21.65 7.06 2.79
N ASN A 31 -21.51 8.11 2.00
CA ASN A 31 -22.35 9.32 2.05
C ASN A 31 -22.37 10.01 3.44
N GLY A 32 -21.33 9.79 4.24
CA GLY A 32 -21.19 10.33 5.60
C GLY A 32 -21.52 9.34 6.71
N ASP A 33 -22.23 8.26 6.40
CA ASP A 33 -22.57 7.23 7.36
C ASP A 33 -21.47 6.16 7.46
N PRO A 34 -21.19 5.61 8.67
CA PRO A 34 -20.26 4.51 8.82
C PRO A 34 -20.63 3.32 7.95
N TYR A 35 -19.66 2.79 7.20
CA TYR A 35 -19.83 1.60 6.37
C TYR A 35 -19.03 0.44 6.99
N PRO A 36 -19.66 -0.72 7.23
CA PRO A 36 -18.98 -1.87 7.82
C PRO A 36 -17.94 -2.42 6.85
N ALA A 37 -16.67 -2.27 7.19
CA ALA A 37 -15.57 -2.73 6.37
C ALA A 37 -14.39 -3.16 7.26
N SER A 38 -13.73 -4.24 6.86
CA SER A 38 -12.55 -4.78 7.50
C SER A 38 -11.65 -5.50 6.49
N MET A 39 -10.45 -5.85 6.90
CA MET A 39 -9.58 -6.71 6.08
C MET A 39 -10.22 -8.07 5.75
N ASP A 40 -11.06 -8.57 6.64
CA ASP A 40 -11.75 -9.86 6.50
C ASP A 40 -13.01 -9.79 5.63
N MET A 41 -13.29 -8.64 4.99
CA MET A 41 -14.43 -8.54 4.09
C MET A 41 -14.39 -9.66 3.04
N PRO A 42 -15.48 -10.42 2.88
CA PRO A 42 -15.58 -11.42 1.83
C PRO A 42 -15.55 -10.74 0.45
N GLN A 43 -15.20 -11.51 -0.58
CA GLN A 43 -15.03 -10.96 -1.94
C GLN A 43 -16.33 -10.32 -2.45
N GLU A 44 -17.49 -10.89 -2.13
CA GLU A 44 -18.82 -10.36 -2.50
C GLU A 44 -19.04 -8.95 -1.93
N ALA A 45 -18.66 -8.71 -0.67
CA ALA A 45 -18.77 -7.39 -0.06
C ALA A 45 -17.77 -6.38 -0.66
N LYS A 46 -16.57 -6.83 -1.05
CA LYS A 46 -15.61 -6.00 -1.81
C LYS A 46 -16.15 -5.64 -3.18
N ASP A 47 -16.82 -6.57 -3.85
CA ASP A 47 -17.46 -6.33 -5.15
C ASP A 47 -18.66 -5.40 -5.04
N GLU A 48 -19.45 -5.49 -3.98
CA GLU A 48 -20.54 -4.55 -3.67
C GLU A 48 -19.97 -3.14 -3.45
N LEU A 49 -18.97 -2.99 -2.61
CA LEU A 49 -18.27 -1.70 -2.38
C LEU A 49 -17.73 -1.12 -3.69
N ARG A 50 -17.17 -1.96 -4.56
CA ARG A 50 -16.70 -1.57 -5.88
C ARG A 50 -17.84 -1.05 -6.77
N LEU A 51 -19.01 -1.69 -6.75
CA LEU A 51 -20.19 -1.23 -7.48
C LEU A 51 -20.70 0.11 -6.96
N LEU A 52 -20.72 0.30 -5.63
CA LEU A 52 -21.06 1.58 -5.01
C LEU A 52 -20.09 2.69 -5.47
N LEU A 53 -18.80 2.40 -5.59
CA LEU A 53 -17.80 3.35 -6.09
C LEU A 53 -18.02 3.72 -7.56
N LYS A 54 -18.51 2.81 -8.41
CA LYS A 54 -18.79 3.10 -9.84
C LYS A 54 -19.86 4.17 -10.03
N ASP A 55 -20.83 4.26 -9.13
CA ASP A 55 -21.73 5.40 -9.10
C ASP A 55 -21.03 6.59 -8.42
N LYS A 56 -20.57 7.54 -9.24
CA LYS A 56 -19.84 8.73 -8.77
C LYS A 56 -20.66 9.66 -7.88
N LYS A 57 -21.97 9.44 -7.76
CA LYS A 57 -22.84 10.15 -6.80
C LYS A 57 -22.56 9.69 -5.37
N ASN A 58 -22.16 8.44 -5.19
CA ASN A 58 -21.75 7.91 -3.90
C ASN A 58 -20.44 8.52 -3.46
N LYS A 59 -20.42 9.05 -2.24
CA LYS A 59 -19.24 9.58 -1.59
C LYS A 59 -18.68 8.53 -0.64
N VAL A 60 -17.83 7.64 -1.15
CA VAL A 60 -17.09 6.69 -0.30
C VAL A 60 -15.78 7.35 0.14
N THR A 61 -15.52 7.36 1.45
CA THR A 61 -14.34 8.00 2.05
C THR A 61 -13.78 7.18 3.19
N THR A 62 -12.52 7.40 3.52
CA THR A 62 -11.89 6.90 4.75
C THR A 62 -11.58 8.05 5.69
N SER A 63 -11.47 7.77 6.99
CA SER A 63 -10.83 8.69 7.94
C SER A 63 -9.42 8.20 8.30
N GLY A 64 -8.72 8.97 9.15
CA GLY A 64 -7.54 8.46 9.86
C GLY A 64 -7.92 7.32 10.81
N LEU A 65 -6.92 6.61 11.31
CA LEU A 65 -7.11 5.61 12.36
C LEU A 65 -7.73 6.27 13.59
N ARG A 66 -8.51 5.51 14.35
CA ARG A 66 -9.08 6.01 15.61
C ARG A 66 -8.11 5.74 16.75
N GLU A 67 -7.96 6.70 17.64
CA GLU A 67 -7.11 6.62 18.83
C GLU A 67 -7.40 5.37 19.65
N GLN A 68 -8.68 5.12 19.95
CA GLN A 68 -9.12 3.94 20.73
C GLN A 68 -8.70 2.60 20.10
N ASP A 69 -8.69 2.51 18.75
CA ASP A 69 -8.33 1.29 18.04
C ASP A 69 -6.81 1.05 18.09
N LEU A 70 -6.02 2.13 18.02
CA LEU A 70 -4.57 2.06 18.20
C LEU A 70 -4.22 1.63 19.63
N ILE A 71 -4.82 2.25 20.64
CA ILE A 71 -4.61 1.89 22.05
C ILE A 71 -5.01 0.42 22.31
N ALA A 72 -6.14 -0.02 21.75
CA ALA A 72 -6.58 -1.42 21.88
C ALA A 72 -5.57 -2.39 21.22
N ALA A 73 -5.02 -2.03 20.05
CA ALA A 73 -4.00 -2.84 19.40
C ALA A 73 -2.69 -2.90 20.21
N TYR A 74 -2.21 -1.76 20.69
CA TYR A 74 -0.97 -1.68 21.49
C TYR A 74 -1.10 -2.38 22.83
N SER A 75 -2.26 -2.30 23.48
CA SER A 75 -2.52 -2.96 24.77
C SER A 75 -2.39 -4.49 24.71
N LYS A 76 -2.62 -5.11 23.55
CA LYS A 76 -2.42 -6.56 23.35
C LYS A 76 -0.95 -6.97 23.48
N SER A 77 -0.03 -6.05 23.25
CA SER A 77 1.41 -6.29 23.28
C SER A 77 2.17 -5.29 24.16
N ALA A 78 1.53 -4.79 25.21
CA ALA A 78 2.07 -3.73 26.08
C ALA A 78 3.38 -4.09 26.82
N LYS A 79 3.76 -5.36 26.83
CA LYS A 79 5.03 -5.85 27.43
C LYS A 79 6.14 -6.03 26.43
N GLU A 80 5.88 -5.78 25.15
CA GLU A 80 6.83 -5.92 24.06
C GLU A 80 7.16 -4.57 23.45
N LYS A 81 8.31 -4.47 22.79
CA LYS A 81 8.56 -3.37 21.87
C LYS A 81 7.65 -3.51 20.65
N ILE A 82 6.90 -2.48 20.34
CA ILE A 82 5.94 -2.42 19.24
C ILE A 82 6.56 -1.65 18.08
N ILE A 83 6.58 -2.25 16.90
CA ILE A 83 6.94 -1.58 15.65
C ILE A 83 5.64 -1.25 14.92
N THR A 84 5.20 0.00 15.01
CA THR A 84 3.98 0.44 14.34
C THR A 84 4.29 1.05 12.99
N ILE A 85 3.84 0.41 11.90
CA ILE A 85 4.18 0.78 10.52
C ILE A 85 2.92 1.25 9.81
N HIS A 86 2.97 2.46 9.27
CA HIS A 86 1.86 3.04 8.53
C HIS A 86 2.31 3.60 7.18
N GLN A 87 1.36 3.65 6.24
CA GLN A 87 1.63 4.22 4.92
C GLN A 87 2.00 5.71 4.99
N ALA A 88 2.61 6.20 3.92
CA ALA A 88 3.19 7.54 3.83
C ALA A 88 2.34 8.64 4.46
N GLY A 89 2.93 9.36 5.39
CA GLY A 89 2.24 10.34 6.24
C GLY A 89 1.60 11.49 5.46
N LYS A 90 2.20 11.94 4.37
CA LYS A 90 1.61 13.00 3.52
C LYS A 90 0.31 12.56 2.83
N ALA A 91 0.14 11.27 2.54
CA ALA A 91 -1.09 10.74 1.99
C ALA A 91 -2.13 10.43 3.09
N SER A 92 -1.69 10.26 4.34
CA SER A 92 -2.54 9.90 5.48
C SER A 92 -2.27 10.82 6.70
N THR A 93 -2.40 12.14 6.50
CA THR A 93 -2.09 13.16 7.52
C THR A 93 -2.92 13.00 8.79
N ALA A 94 -4.19 12.61 8.68
CA ALA A 94 -5.04 12.37 9.85
C ALA A 94 -4.50 11.21 10.71
N THR A 95 -4.01 10.13 10.09
CA THR A 95 -3.36 9.02 10.82
C THR A 95 -2.10 9.49 11.53
N GLN A 96 -1.27 10.32 10.88
CA GLN A 96 -0.06 10.86 11.49
C GLN A 96 -0.36 11.70 12.73
N GLN A 97 -1.42 12.49 12.69
CA GLN A 97 -1.85 13.30 13.83
C GLN A 97 -2.28 12.45 15.02
N VAL A 98 -3.11 11.43 14.76
CA VAL A 98 -3.56 10.49 15.80
C VAL A 98 -2.38 9.70 16.39
N LEU A 99 -1.49 9.18 15.53
CA LEU A 99 -0.29 8.48 16.00
C LEU A 99 0.56 9.38 16.92
N LYS A 100 0.84 10.61 16.52
CA LYS A 100 1.60 11.55 17.33
C LYS A 100 0.93 11.81 18.69
N GLN A 101 -0.40 11.94 18.71
CA GLN A 101 -1.16 12.10 19.93
C GLN A 101 -1.03 10.89 20.84
N VAL A 102 -1.28 9.68 20.33
CA VAL A 102 -1.19 8.43 21.09
C VAL A 102 0.24 8.23 21.65
N LEU A 103 1.28 8.41 20.83
CA LEU A 103 2.66 8.29 21.29
C LEU A 103 3.03 9.27 22.41
N THR A 104 2.41 10.46 22.42
CA THR A 104 2.66 11.47 23.45
C THR A 104 1.87 11.19 24.73
N GLN A 105 0.65 10.69 24.62
CA GLN A 105 -0.28 10.50 25.77
C GLN A 105 -0.12 9.13 26.44
N HIS A 106 0.49 8.15 25.76
CA HIS A 106 0.64 6.78 26.22
C HIS A 106 2.11 6.34 26.24
N PRO A 107 2.96 7.00 27.07
CA PRO A 107 4.38 6.65 27.19
C PRO A 107 4.63 5.29 27.85
N GLU A 108 3.59 4.66 28.39
CA GLU A 108 3.64 3.29 28.93
C GLU A 108 3.87 2.22 27.85
N PHE A 109 3.60 2.51 26.57
CA PHE A 109 3.91 1.62 25.46
C PHE A 109 5.29 1.90 24.89
N ASP A 110 6.12 0.87 24.75
CA ASP A 110 7.41 0.97 24.04
C ASP A 110 7.21 0.87 22.52
N ILE A 111 6.92 2.00 21.87
CA ILE A 111 6.53 2.06 20.47
C ILE A 111 7.62 2.74 19.63
N GLU A 112 8.04 2.05 18.57
CA GLU A 112 8.79 2.64 17.45
C GLU A 112 7.84 2.88 16.28
N PHE A 113 7.72 4.14 15.83
CA PHE A 113 6.89 4.50 14.69
C PHE A 113 7.71 4.55 13.39
N VAL A 114 7.24 3.79 12.40
CA VAL A 114 7.80 3.74 11.05
C VAL A 114 6.81 4.32 10.03
N ASP A 115 7.16 5.47 9.44
CA ASP A 115 6.52 5.93 8.21
C ASP A 115 7.10 5.12 7.04
N ALA A 116 6.25 4.34 6.37
CA ALA A 116 6.70 3.50 5.25
C ALA A 116 7.11 4.31 4.02
N HIS A 117 6.79 5.60 3.94
CA HIS A 117 7.00 6.48 2.77
C HIS A 117 6.29 6.02 1.49
N HIS A 118 5.59 4.90 1.52
CA HIS A 118 4.95 4.25 0.40
C HIS A 118 3.48 3.95 0.68
N LEU A 119 2.76 3.57 -0.38
CA LEU A 119 1.32 3.29 -0.39
C LEU A 119 1.07 1.88 -0.93
N THR A 120 -0.12 1.36 -0.70
CA THR A 120 -0.70 0.16 -1.34
C THR A 120 0.29 -1.03 -1.42
N ALA A 121 0.61 -1.56 -2.60
CA ALA A 121 1.48 -2.71 -2.78
C ALA A 121 2.91 -2.48 -2.24
N ALA A 122 3.46 -1.27 -2.38
CA ALA A 122 4.79 -0.95 -1.86
C ALA A 122 4.82 -0.84 -0.33
N TYR A 123 3.75 -0.33 0.29
CA TYR A 123 3.58 -0.40 1.74
C TYR A 123 3.51 -1.85 2.22
N THR A 124 2.77 -2.68 1.50
CA THR A 124 2.59 -4.10 1.84
C THR A 124 3.91 -4.86 1.81
N VAL A 125 4.73 -4.70 0.77
CA VAL A 125 6.01 -5.39 0.66
C VAL A 125 6.99 -4.97 1.76
N ILE A 126 6.91 -3.73 2.25
CA ILE A 126 7.71 -3.25 3.39
C ILE A 126 7.26 -3.93 4.69
N VAL A 127 5.95 -3.87 5.00
CA VAL A 127 5.41 -4.46 6.24
C VAL A 127 5.69 -5.96 6.31
N GLN A 128 5.51 -6.68 5.19
CA GLN A 128 5.81 -8.11 5.11
C GLN A 128 7.26 -8.42 5.50
N GLN A 129 8.21 -7.69 4.92
CA GLN A 129 9.64 -7.90 5.18
C GLN A 129 10.04 -7.57 6.61
N VAL A 130 9.46 -6.51 7.17
CA VAL A 130 9.70 -6.14 8.57
C VAL A 130 9.11 -7.18 9.52
N ALA A 131 7.90 -7.67 9.25
CA ALA A 131 7.28 -8.71 10.08
C ALA A 131 8.08 -10.03 10.03
N GLU A 132 8.58 -10.43 8.86
CA GLU A 132 9.46 -11.60 8.72
C GLU A 132 10.77 -11.42 9.48
N ALA A 133 11.39 -10.24 9.43
CA ALA A 133 12.61 -9.96 10.17
C ALA A 133 12.38 -10.06 11.69
N VAL A 134 11.25 -9.52 12.19
CA VAL A 134 10.85 -9.66 13.60
C VAL A 134 10.64 -11.12 13.98
N GLN A 135 9.94 -11.91 13.16
CA GLN A 135 9.73 -13.34 13.40
C GLN A 135 11.02 -14.15 13.43
N ASN A 136 11.99 -13.76 12.58
CA ASN A 136 13.30 -14.40 12.53
C ASN A 136 14.21 -13.97 13.70
N GLY A 137 13.72 -13.19 14.66
CA GLY A 137 14.44 -12.80 15.86
C GLY A 137 15.52 -11.73 15.62
N MET A 138 15.36 -10.90 14.58
CA MET A 138 16.30 -9.81 14.32
C MET A 138 16.31 -8.82 15.49
N GLU A 139 17.50 -8.39 15.91
CA GLU A 139 17.64 -7.40 16.98
C GLU A 139 17.12 -6.02 16.53
N PHE A 140 16.62 -5.22 17.48
CA PHE A 140 15.95 -3.95 17.18
C PHE A 140 16.82 -2.97 16.37
N SER A 141 18.08 -2.82 16.71
CA SER A 141 19.00 -1.91 16.00
C SER A 141 19.21 -2.33 14.54
N GLU A 142 19.41 -3.63 14.31
CA GLU A 142 19.56 -4.21 12.98
C GLU A 142 18.26 -4.09 12.17
N LEU A 143 17.12 -4.30 12.83
CA LEU A 143 15.80 -4.14 12.22
C LEU A 143 15.59 -2.71 11.70
N MET A 144 16.00 -1.68 12.47
CA MET A 144 15.81 -0.29 12.04
C MET A 144 16.73 0.06 10.86
N GLU A 145 17.96 -0.44 10.81
CA GLU A 145 18.81 -0.32 9.64
C GLU A 145 18.21 -1.01 8.41
N GLN A 146 17.65 -2.20 8.60
CA GLN A 146 16.99 -2.93 7.54
C GLN A 146 15.70 -2.25 7.05
N VAL A 147 14.91 -1.66 7.95
CA VAL A 147 13.73 -0.86 7.60
C VAL A 147 14.12 0.30 6.67
N GLU A 148 15.18 1.03 7.02
CA GLU A 148 15.69 2.13 6.19
C GLU A 148 16.18 1.64 4.82
N TYR A 149 16.92 0.54 4.80
CA TYR A 149 17.36 -0.09 3.55
C TYR A 149 16.18 -0.50 2.67
N ILE A 150 15.21 -1.25 3.23
CA ILE A 150 14.01 -1.69 2.49
C ILE A 150 13.27 -0.48 1.95
N ARG A 151 12.97 0.52 2.79
CA ARG A 151 12.23 1.72 2.42
C ARG A 151 12.89 2.49 1.26
N SER A 152 14.21 2.69 1.33
CA SER A 152 15.00 3.40 0.32
C SER A 152 15.11 2.63 -1.01
N ASN A 153 15.00 1.30 -0.96
CA ASN A 153 15.09 0.42 -2.13
C ASN A 153 13.73 -0.06 -2.64
N THR A 154 12.64 0.46 -2.06
CA THR A 154 11.27 0.16 -2.51
C THR A 154 10.77 1.20 -3.50
N ARG A 155 9.99 0.74 -4.47
CA ARG A 155 9.26 1.59 -5.42
C ARG A 155 7.81 1.15 -5.55
N HIS A 156 6.95 2.12 -5.82
CA HIS A 156 5.54 1.96 -6.15
C HIS A 156 5.26 2.42 -7.57
N ILE A 157 4.51 1.63 -8.33
CA ILE A 157 4.03 1.98 -9.67
C ILE A 157 2.58 1.51 -9.79
N GLY A 158 1.64 2.44 -10.06
CA GLY A 158 0.22 2.15 -10.18
C GLY A 158 -0.33 2.41 -11.58
N ALA A 159 -1.24 1.55 -12.05
CA ALA A 159 -2.07 1.73 -13.24
C ALA A 159 -3.46 2.18 -12.82
N VAL A 160 -3.77 3.46 -13.04
CA VAL A 160 -5.01 4.11 -12.59
C VAL A 160 -5.91 4.34 -13.79
N TYR A 161 -7.09 3.76 -13.77
CA TYR A 161 -8.07 3.85 -14.86
C TYR A 161 -8.94 5.10 -14.76
N ASP A 162 -9.17 5.60 -13.55
CA ASP A 162 -9.96 6.83 -13.33
C ASP A 162 -9.32 7.70 -12.24
N LEU A 163 -8.69 8.79 -12.63
CA LEU A 163 -8.04 9.74 -11.74
C LEU A 163 -9.03 10.53 -10.86
N PHE A 164 -10.33 10.45 -11.14
CA PHE A 164 -11.36 11.14 -10.37
C PHE A 164 -11.30 10.81 -8.87
N TYR A 165 -11.01 9.56 -8.52
CA TYR A 165 -10.98 9.11 -7.13
C TYR A 165 -9.78 9.68 -6.37
N LEU A 166 -8.59 9.66 -6.96
CA LEU A 166 -7.40 10.29 -6.38
C LEU A 166 -7.57 11.81 -6.24
N TYR A 167 -8.18 12.45 -7.26
CA TYR A 167 -8.49 13.88 -7.22
C TYR A 167 -9.50 14.20 -6.12
N ARG A 168 -10.64 13.50 -6.09
CA ARG A 168 -11.71 13.71 -5.10
C ARG A 168 -11.22 13.55 -3.66
N THR A 169 -10.30 12.63 -3.41
CA THR A 169 -9.76 12.35 -2.09
C THR A 169 -8.48 13.14 -1.77
N GLY A 170 -8.01 14.02 -2.68
CA GLY A 170 -6.86 14.89 -2.47
C GLY A 170 -5.49 14.17 -2.50
N ARG A 171 -5.40 12.94 -3.03
CA ARG A 171 -4.14 12.16 -3.13
C ARG A 171 -3.46 12.30 -4.49
N LEU A 172 -4.08 13.01 -5.42
CA LEU A 172 -3.44 13.41 -6.65
C LEU A 172 -2.76 14.76 -6.44
N GLY A 173 -1.43 14.81 -6.48
CA GLY A 173 -0.69 16.08 -6.45
C GLY A 173 -1.16 17.02 -7.56
N LEU A 174 -1.09 18.33 -7.33
CA LEU A 174 -1.74 19.42 -8.09
C LEU A 174 -1.37 19.57 -9.58
N THR A 175 -0.94 18.55 -10.25
CA THR A 175 -0.74 18.60 -11.72
C THR A 175 -2.08 18.49 -12.43
N LYS A 176 -2.80 19.63 -12.52
CA LYS A 176 -4.04 19.82 -13.31
C LYS A 176 -3.92 19.30 -14.78
N ALA A 177 -2.72 19.13 -15.28
CA ALA A 177 -2.44 18.64 -16.64
C ALA A 177 -2.90 17.19 -16.89
N ILE A 178 -3.17 16.39 -15.85
CA ILE A 178 -3.55 14.98 -15.99
C ILE A 178 -5.07 14.82 -16.17
N LEU A 179 -5.87 15.74 -15.63
CA LEU A 179 -7.35 15.67 -15.65
C LEU A 179 -7.97 15.96 -17.02
N GLY A 180 -7.23 16.55 -17.96
CA GLY A 180 -7.75 16.99 -19.26
C GLY A 180 -7.73 15.95 -20.38
N SER A 181 -7.37 14.70 -20.14
CA SER A 181 -7.28 13.69 -21.20
C SER A 181 -8.48 12.74 -21.19
N ALA A 182 -9.18 12.77 -22.32
CA ALA A 182 -10.36 11.97 -22.65
C ALA A 182 -10.23 10.46 -22.37
N MET A 183 -11.42 9.87 -22.15
CA MET A 183 -11.80 8.46 -22.08
C MET A 183 -10.79 7.47 -22.69
N LYS A 184 -10.52 6.37 -21.93
CA LYS A 184 -9.74 5.18 -22.33
C LYS A 184 -8.20 5.30 -22.25
N ILE A 185 -7.68 6.12 -21.34
CA ILE A 185 -6.23 6.18 -21.08
C ILE A 185 -5.98 5.73 -19.64
N ILE A 186 -5.03 4.81 -19.45
CA ILE A 186 -4.55 4.39 -18.14
C ILE A 186 -3.41 5.34 -17.76
N ALA A 187 -3.55 6.04 -16.64
CA ALA A 187 -2.48 6.83 -16.07
C ALA A 187 -1.52 5.96 -15.30
N LEU A 188 -0.23 6.10 -15.54
CA LEU A 188 0.81 5.46 -14.75
C LEU A 188 1.32 6.45 -13.70
N LEU A 189 1.24 6.07 -12.45
CA LEU A 189 1.68 6.88 -11.31
C LEU A 189 2.79 6.17 -10.55
N SER A 190 3.65 6.93 -9.92
CA SER A 190 4.68 6.42 -9.00
C SER A 190 4.80 7.35 -7.80
N SER A 191 5.35 6.86 -6.70
CA SER A 191 5.77 7.72 -5.59
C SER A 191 6.87 8.67 -6.06
N SER A 192 6.77 9.94 -5.68
CA SER A 192 7.83 10.92 -5.91
C SER A 192 8.97 10.75 -4.88
N LYS A 193 10.03 11.57 -5.02
CA LYS A 193 11.06 11.69 -3.97
C LYS A 193 10.48 12.24 -2.66
N ASP A 194 9.33 12.92 -2.74
CA ASP A 194 8.60 13.41 -1.58
C ASP A 194 7.60 12.34 -1.13
N PRO A 195 7.81 11.68 0.03
CA PRO A 195 7.01 10.53 0.46
C PRO A 195 5.51 10.80 0.47
N GLY A 196 4.72 9.86 -0.08
CA GLY A 196 3.26 9.95 -0.14
C GLY A 196 2.69 10.88 -1.23
N VAL A 197 3.54 11.52 -2.03
CA VAL A 197 3.11 12.30 -3.20
C VAL A 197 3.20 11.42 -4.44
N LEU A 198 2.06 11.26 -5.13
CA LEU A 198 2.01 10.54 -6.41
C LEU A 198 2.29 11.48 -7.58
N VAL A 199 3.14 11.05 -8.49
CA VAL A 199 3.47 11.76 -9.72
C VAL A 199 3.19 10.91 -10.94
N SER A 200 2.81 11.56 -12.04
CA SER A 200 2.64 10.86 -13.32
C SER A 200 3.98 10.50 -13.94
N ILE A 201 4.11 9.22 -14.30
CA ILE A 201 5.27 8.68 -15.00
C ILE A 201 4.94 8.27 -16.44
N GLY A 202 3.71 8.53 -16.88
CA GLY A 202 3.27 8.27 -18.25
C GLY A 202 1.78 7.98 -18.37
N LYS A 203 1.38 7.70 -19.61
CA LYS A 203 0.02 7.30 -19.98
C LYS A 203 0.11 6.19 -21.01
N VAL A 204 -0.78 5.21 -20.92
CA VAL A 204 -0.84 4.07 -21.83
C VAL A 204 -2.27 3.79 -22.26
N LYS A 205 -2.46 3.05 -23.36
CA LYS A 205 -3.78 2.77 -23.93
C LYS A 205 -4.40 1.48 -23.41
N ASN A 206 -3.58 0.54 -22.93
CA ASN A 206 -4.03 -0.77 -22.46
C ASN A 206 -3.03 -1.37 -21.46
N TYR A 207 -3.44 -2.47 -20.81
CA TYR A 207 -2.66 -3.12 -19.79
C TYR A 207 -1.34 -3.72 -20.30
N ILE A 208 -1.28 -4.16 -21.55
CA ILE A 208 -0.04 -4.69 -22.15
C ILE A 208 1.05 -3.62 -22.12
N GLN A 209 0.69 -2.40 -22.52
CA GLN A 209 1.62 -1.26 -22.46
C GLN A 209 1.96 -0.88 -21.00
N ALA A 210 0.99 -0.99 -20.08
CA ALA A 210 1.25 -0.76 -18.66
C ALA A 210 2.27 -1.78 -18.11
N ASN A 211 2.05 -3.07 -18.35
CA ASN A 211 2.94 -4.14 -17.92
C ASN A 211 4.33 -4.01 -18.56
N ASN A 212 4.41 -3.67 -19.84
CA ASN A 212 5.70 -3.38 -20.50
C ASN A 212 6.45 -2.27 -19.76
N ARG A 213 5.74 -1.19 -19.41
CA ARG A 213 6.36 -0.06 -18.72
C ARG A 213 6.77 -0.40 -17.28
N PHE A 214 5.99 -1.18 -16.57
CA PHE A 214 6.33 -1.67 -15.22
C PHE A 214 7.61 -2.50 -15.24
N ILE A 215 7.71 -3.44 -16.17
CA ILE A 215 8.90 -4.29 -16.34
C ILE A 215 10.11 -3.46 -16.72
N GLN A 216 9.97 -2.54 -17.69
CA GLN A 216 11.07 -1.65 -18.09
C GLN A 216 11.59 -0.84 -16.90
N LEU A 217 10.70 -0.23 -16.11
CA LEU A 217 11.10 0.57 -14.93
C LEU A 217 11.83 -0.28 -13.89
N LEU A 218 11.36 -1.50 -13.64
CA LEU A 218 12.05 -2.42 -12.75
C LEU A 218 13.45 -2.79 -13.27
N GLN A 219 13.58 -3.09 -14.55
CA GLN A 219 14.89 -3.40 -15.16
C GLN A 219 15.85 -2.21 -15.12
N ASP A 220 15.34 -1.00 -15.34
CA ASP A 220 16.13 0.23 -15.26
C ASP A 220 16.62 0.48 -13.81
N ASP A 221 15.73 0.29 -12.82
CA ASP A 221 16.07 0.41 -11.41
C ASP A 221 17.07 -0.68 -10.96
N MET A 222 16.92 -1.91 -11.45
CA MET A 222 17.86 -3.00 -11.17
C MET A 222 19.29 -2.66 -11.63
N LYS A 223 19.41 -2.08 -12.82
CA LYS A 223 20.72 -1.63 -13.36
C LYS A 223 21.29 -0.48 -12.54
N GLN A 224 20.47 0.52 -12.21
CA GLN A 224 20.92 1.70 -11.45
C GLN A 224 21.36 1.36 -10.03
N LYS A 225 20.73 0.38 -9.39
CA LYS A 225 21.01 -0.04 -8.01
C LYS A 225 21.94 -1.25 -7.93
N GLU A 226 22.49 -1.72 -9.05
CA GLU A 226 23.28 -2.95 -9.10
C GLU A 226 22.57 -4.14 -8.42
N GLY A 227 21.24 -4.16 -8.56
CA GLY A 227 20.38 -5.11 -7.86
C GLY A 227 20.57 -6.54 -8.33
N LYS A 228 20.43 -7.48 -7.40
CA LYS A 228 20.59 -8.93 -7.67
C LYS A 228 19.27 -9.70 -7.58
N ARG A 229 18.34 -9.25 -6.77
CA ARG A 229 17.04 -9.90 -6.59
C ARG A 229 15.95 -8.89 -6.26
N VAL A 230 14.71 -9.29 -6.50
CA VAL A 230 13.52 -8.45 -6.27
C VAL A 230 12.49 -9.20 -5.44
N ARG A 231 11.90 -8.52 -4.49
CA ARG A 231 10.65 -8.92 -3.85
C ARG A 231 9.54 -7.96 -4.25
N ALA A 232 8.40 -8.46 -4.68
CA ALA A 232 7.33 -7.66 -5.24
C ALA A 232 5.95 -8.13 -4.77
N VAL A 233 5.04 -7.18 -4.66
CA VAL A 233 3.60 -7.40 -4.48
C VAL A 233 2.87 -6.69 -5.61
N ILE A 234 1.88 -7.36 -6.20
CA ILE A 234 0.91 -6.77 -7.11
C ILE A 234 -0.42 -6.75 -6.38
N SER A 235 -1.07 -5.59 -6.28
CA SER A 235 -2.41 -5.50 -5.73
C SER A 235 -3.44 -5.13 -6.78
N VAL A 236 -4.67 -5.63 -6.62
CA VAL A 236 -5.73 -5.53 -7.65
C VAL A 236 -7.03 -5.08 -7.03
N ILE A 237 -7.65 -4.06 -7.62
CA ILE A 237 -9.06 -3.69 -7.42
C ILE A 237 -9.82 -3.95 -8.72
N GLY A 238 -10.91 -4.69 -8.63
CA GLY A 238 -11.77 -4.96 -9.77
C GLY A 238 -11.30 -6.13 -10.64
N PRO A 239 -11.60 -6.13 -11.94
CA PRO A 239 -11.47 -7.31 -12.80
C PRO A 239 -10.05 -7.55 -13.35
N HIS A 240 -9.04 -6.84 -12.80
CA HIS A 240 -7.68 -6.80 -13.38
C HIS A 240 -6.73 -7.92 -12.94
N PHE A 241 -7.28 -9.04 -12.44
CA PHE A 241 -6.44 -10.20 -12.06
C PHE A 241 -5.75 -10.85 -13.26
N LYS A 242 -6.36 -10.79 -14.45
CA LYS A 242 -5.73 -11.28 -15.69
C LYS A 242 -4.47 -10.46 -16.01
N GLU A 243 -4.57 -9.15 -15.93
CA GLU A 243 -3.48 -8.20 -16.16
C GLU A 243 -2.35 -8.36 -15.14
N ALA A 244 -2.73 -8.53 -13.87
CA ALA A 244 -1.79 -8.77 -12.77
C ALA A 244 -1.06 -10.12 -12.91
N ASN A 245 -1.77 -11.18 -13.30
CA ASN A 245 -1.15 -12.51 -13.52
C ASN A 245 -0.25 -12.51 -14.75
N ASP A 246 -0.59 -11.81 -15.85
CA ASP A 246 0.32 -11.58 -16.98
C ASP A 246 1.60 -10.87 -16.51
N LEU A 247 1.47 -9.83 -15.70
CA LEU A 247 2.62 -9.13 -15.13
C LEU A 247 3.47 -10.07 -14.27
N LYS A 248 2.85 -10.83 -13.37
CA LYS A 248 3.53 -11.82 -12.51
C LYS A 248 4.34 -12.83 -13.32
N GLU A 249 3.70 -13.43 -14.34
CA GLU A 249 4.34 -14.43 -15.21
C GLU A 249 5.56 -13.84 -15.92
N ARG A 250 5.44 -12.62 -16.42
CA ARG A 250 6.51 -11.94 -17.15
C ARG A 250 7.64 -11.51 -16.24
N LEU A 251 7.34 -11.07 -15.01
CA LEU A 251 8.36 -10.76 -13.99
C LEU A 251 9.16 -12.01 -13.62
N GLY A 252 8.51 -13.17 -13.53
CA GLY A 252 9.18 -14.45 -13.25
C GLY A 252 10.08 -14.98 -14.38
N LYS A 253 10.03 -14.37 -15.57
CA LYS A 253 10.87 -14.70 -16.74
C LYS A 253 12.09 -13.78 -16.91
N LEU A 254 12.29 -12.84 -15.98
CA LEU A 254 13.44 -11.94 -16.03
C LEU A 254 14.73 -12.69 -15.68
N GLU A 255 15.86 -12.15 -16.14
CA GLU A 255 17.19 -12.74 -15.95
C GLU A 255 17.67 -12.76 -14.48
N PHE A 256 16.99 -12.05 -13.60
CA PHE A 256 17.27 -12.01 -12.17
C PHE A 256 16.08 -12.53 -11.36
N PRO A 257 16.31 -13.08 -10.15
CA PRO A 257 15.23 -13.63 -9.32
C PRO A 257 14.20 -12.58 -8.91
N VAL A 258 12.93 -12.85 -9.18
CA VAL A 258 11.80 -12.06 -8.73
C VAL A 258 10.82 -12.93 -7.96
N GLN A 259 10.71 -12.69 -6.66
CA GLN A 259 9.62 -13.23 -5.85
C GLN A 259 8.44 -12.28 -5.93
N VAL A 260 7.31 -12.72 -6.49
CA VAL A 260 6.13 -11.87 -6.69
C VAL A 260 4.84 -12.55 -6.23
N GLU A 261 4.05 -11.80 -5.45
CA GLU A 261 2.73 -12.19 -4.97
C GLU A 261 1.65 -11.31 -5.61
N VAL A 262 0.44 -11.86 -5.78
CA VAL A 262 -0.72 -11.11 -6.29
C VAL A 262 -1.84 -11.20 -5.28
N HIS A 263 -2.36 -10.06 -4.83
CA HIS A 263 -3.39 -9.96 -3.82
C HIS A 263 -4.56 -9.07 -4.27
N ALA A 264 -5.76 -9.39 -3.81
CA ALA A 264 -6.88 -8.46 -3.87
C ALA A 264 -6.59 -7.26 -2.97
N SER A 265 -6.86 -6.07 -3.46
CA SER A 265 -6.71 -4.86 -2.65
C SER A 265 -7.74 -4.80 -1.54
N ASN A 266 -7.39 -4.08 -0.48
CA ASN A 266 -8.23 -3.93 0.68
C ASN A 266 -9.23 -2.77 0.54
N HIS A 267 -10.30 -2.80 1.33
CA HIS A 267 -11.38 -1.81 1.34
C HIS A 267 -10.87 -0.37 1.52
N SER A 268 -9.86 -0.17 2.35
CA SER A 268 -9.34 1.17 2.69
C SER A 268 -8.65 1.88 1.51
N ASN A 269 -8.18 1.16 0.50
CA ASN A 269 -7.56 1.75 -0.69
C ASN A 269 -8.56 2.06 -1.80
N MET A 270 -9.70 1.35 -1.85
CA MET A 270 -10.70 1.49 -2.92
C MET A 270 -11.24 2.93 -3.09
N PRO A 271 -11.56 3.70 -2.03
CA PRO A 271 -12.06 5.07 -2.19
C PRO A 271 -11.07 6.02 -2.86
N HIS A 272 -9.79 5.71 -2.78
CA HIS A 272 -8.69 6.54 -3.31
C HIS A 272 -8.26 6.08 -4.71
N ALA A 273 -8.07 4.79 -4.90
CA ALA A 273 -7.62 4.22 -6.17
C ALA A 273 -8.76 4.06 -7.20
N GLY A 274 -10.01 4.01 -6.73
CA GLY A 274 -11.18 3.78 -7.55
C GLY A 274 -11.53 2.29 -7.72
N PRO A 275 -12.61 2.00 -8.47
CA PRO A 275 -13.12 0.64 -8.63
C PRO A 275 -12.30 -0.24 -9.58
N ASP A 276 -11.37 0.35 -10.34
CA ASP A 276 -10.58 -0.29 -11.36
C ASP A 276 -9.12 0.20 -11.26
N PHE A 277 -8.26 -0.65 -10.70
CA PHE A 277 -6.86 -0.31 -10.38
C PHE A 277 -6.02 -1.56 -10.20
N TYR A 278 -4.75 -1.51 -10.59
CA TYR A 278 -3.73 -2.43 -10.09
C TYR A 278 -2.39 -1.72 -9.98
N ASP A 279 -1.56 -2.18 -9.08
CA ASP A 279 -0.24 -1.60 -8.83
C ASP A 279 0.80 -2.66 -8.52
N LEU A 280 2.05 -2.26 -8.64
CA LEU A 280 3.25 -3.01 -8.32
C LEU A 280 4.04 -2.24 -7.28
N GLY A 281 4.29 -2.88 -6.14
CA GLY A 281 5.29 -2.46 -5.17
C GLY A 281 6.45 -3.45 -5.17
N TYR A 282 7.69 -2.98 -5.22
CA TYR A 282 8.85 -3.87 -5.18
C TYR A 282 10.02 -3.27 -4.42
N THR A 283 10.77 -4.15 -3.76
CA THR A 283 12.06 -3.85 -3.14
C THR A 283 13.16 -4.53 -3.93
N ILE A 284 14.24 -3.80 -4.20
CA ILE A 284 15.45 -4.31 -4.86
C ILE A 284 16.52 -4.57 -3.81
N TYR A 285 17.20 -5.72 -3.93
CA TYR A 285 18.32 -6.10 -3.10
C TYR A 285 19.59 -6.22 -3.94
N ASP A 286 20.66 -5.71 -3.41
CA ASP A 286 22.03 -5.79 -3.96
C ASP A 286 22.86 -6.97 -3.44
N ARG A 287 22.26 -7.75 -2.50
CA ARG A 287 22.88 -8.92 -1.83
C ARG A 287 21.92 -10.13 -1.84
#